data_b83c5e99a504a08715f9f59b8942ef8f
#
_entry.id   b83c5e99a504a08715f9f59b8942ef8f
#
_cell.length_a   1.000
_cell.length_b   1.000
_cell.length_c   1.000
_cell.angle_alpha   90.00
_cell.angle_beta   90.00
_cell.angle_gamma   90.00
#
_symmetry.space_group_name_H-M   'P 1'
#
loop_
_entity.id
_entity.type
_entity.pdbx_description
1 polymer ?
#
loop_
_entity_poly.entity_id
_entity_poly.type
_entity_poly.pdbx_seq_one_letter_code
_entity_poly.pdbx_strand_id
1 'polypeptide(L)'
;MRAYYYFELLRLYGPIPLIGEDPIPLDASLEELIKERNSVDECVNFIATELQSAIDSGDLLQRAGKANLGRMDVATCMALKAKLYLYWASPLFNGNTDQASVKNKDGKQLFPQTEDNSKWTQARDAYERFMTFATGQGYKL
;
A
#
# COMPACT_ATOMS: atom_id res chain seq x y z
N MET A 1 7.44 6.51 5.60
CA MET A 1 6.94 5.78 6.80
C MET A 1 5.43 5.60 6.78
N ARG A 2 4.61 6.63 6.50
CA ARG A 2 3.13 6.55 6.45
C ARG A 2 2.64 5.37 5.60
N ALA A 3 3.11 5.23 4.36
CA ALA A 3 2.77 4.13 3.46
C ALA A 3 3.03 2.74 4.07
N TYR A 4 4.14 2.58 4.78
CA TYR A 4 4.47 1.32 5.45
C TYR A 4 3.45 0.96 6.54
N TYR A 5 3.09 1.93 7.39
CA TYR A 5 2.10 1.67 8.43
C TYR A 5 0.71 1.38 7.86
N TYR A 6 0.29 2.08 6.81
CA TYR A 6 -0.96 1.78 6.12
C TYR A 6 -0.94 0.39 5.47
N PHE A 7 0.20 -0.04 4.92
CA PHE A 7 0.32 -1.40 4.39
C PHE A 7 0.21 -2.46 5.49
N GLU A 8 0.84 -2.26 6.65
CA GLU A 8 0.71 -3.18 7.79
C GLU A 8 -0.73 -3.21 8.32
N LEU A 9 -1.40 -2.07 8.42
CA LEU A 9 -2.81 -2.00 8.80
C LEU A 9 -3.71 -2.73 7.80
N LEU A 10 -3.52 -2.49 6.49
CA LEU A 10 -4.27 -3.19 5.45
C LEU A 10 -4.07 -4.71 5.51
N ARG A 11 -2.84 -5.15 5.74
CA ARG A 11 -2.50 -6.57 5.84
C ARG A 11 -3.14 -7.25 7.04
N LEU A 12 -3.23 -6.56 8.18
CA LEU A 12 -3.73 -7.12 9.44
C LEU A 12 -5.26 -6.99 9.57
N TYR A 13 -5.83 -5.90 9.10
CA TYR A 13 -7.24 -5.56 9.34
C TYR A 13 -8.10 -5.51 8.07
N GLY A 14 -7.50 -5.67 6.88
CA GLY A 14 -8.19 -5.47 5.61
C GLY A 14 -8.50 -3.99 5.34
N PRO A 15 -9.67 -3.69 4.77
CA PRO A 15 -10.09 -2.32 4.48
C PRO A 15 -10.08 -1.42 5.71
N ILE A 16 -9.43 -0.26 5.61
CA ILE A 16 -9.23 0.70 6.70
C ILE A 16 -9.63 2.11 6.28
N PRO A 17 -9.94 3.00 7.23
CA PRO A 17 -10.09 4.42 6.93
C PRO A 17 -8.75 5.03 6.51
N LEU A 18 -8.76 5.83 5.46
CA LEU A 18 -7.62 6.64 5.05
C LEU A 18 -7.76 8.02 5.70
N ILE A 19 -6.81 8.38 6.55
CA ILE A 19 -6.72 9.69 7.18
C ILE A 19 -5.72 10.52 6.39
N GLY A 20 -6.09 11.75 6.05
CA GLY A 20 -5.24 12.69 5.31
C GLY A 20 -3.97 13.10 6.07
N GLU A 21 -3.32 14.14 5.58
CA GLU A 21 -2.09 14.68 6.18
C GLU A 21 -2.36 15.54 7.41
N ASP A 22 -3.52 16.15 7.46
CA ASP A 22 -3.90 17.03 8.54
C ASP A 22 -4.19 16.23 9.83
N PRO A 23 -3.57 16.62 10.95
CA PRO A 23 -3.87 16.01 12.24
C PRO A 23 -5.36 16.23 12.60
N ILE A 24 -5.98 15.20 13.14
CA ILE A 24 -7.34 15.33 13.67
C ILE A 24 -7.25 16.26 14.91
N PRO A 25 -8.07 17.33 14.99
CA PRO A 25 -8.09 18.20 16.15
C PRO A 25 -8.38 17.45 17.45
N LEU A 26 -7.75 17.87 18.56
CA LEU A 26 -7.95 17.23 19.87
C LEU A 26 -9.38 17.38 20.42
N ASP A 27 -10.08 18.38 19.95
CA ASP A 27 -11.47 18.73 20.28
C ASP A 27 -12.47 18.25 19.21
N ALA A 28 -12.02 17.42 18.28
CA ALA A 28 -12.88 16.87 17.23
C ALA A 28 -14.08 16.13 17.82
N SER A 29 -15.24 16.35 17.23
CA SER A 29 -16.47 15.65 17.60
C SER A 29 -16.38 14.15 17.31
N LEU A 30 -17.23 13.35 17.95
CA LEU A 30 -17.28 11.91 17.70
C LEU A 30 -17.60 11.59 16.22
N GLU A 31 -18.40 12.40 15.56
CA GLU A 31 -18.75 12.26 14.14
C GLU A 31 -17.52 12.48 13.23
N GLU A 32 -16.66 13.43 13.56
CA GLU A 32 -15.41 13.68 12.84
C GLU A 32 -14.37 12.58 13.05
N LEU A 33 -14.40 11.90 14.21
CA LEU A 33 -13.53 10.79 14.53
C LEU A 33 -13.97 9.48 13.86
N ILE A 34 -15.28 9.28 13.67
CA ILE A 34 -15.83 8.08 13.02
C ILE A 34 -15.70 8.23 11.51
N LYS A 35 -14.64 7.65 10.94
CA LYS A 35 -14.41 7.61 9.51
C LYS A 35 -14.88 6.28 8.92
N GLU A 36 -15.61 6.35 7.81
CA GLU A 36 -15.94 5.16 7.01
C GLU A 36 -14.66 4.53 6.43
N ARG A 37 -14.67 3.20 6.30
CA ARG A 37 -13.53 2.49 5.72
C ARG A 37 -13.46 2.72 4.20
N ASN A 38 -12.25 2.82 3.71
CA ASN A 38 -11.97 2.79 2.28
C ASN A 38 -11.92 1.34 1.79
N SER A 39 -12.25 1.11 0.52
CA SER A 39 -12.14 -0.22 -0.08
C SER A 39 -10.68 -0.67 -0.16
N VAL A 40 -10.46 -1.97 -0.34
CA VAL A 40 -9.12 -2.54 -0.57
C VAL A 40 -8.41 -1.80 -1.70
N ASP A 41 -9.08 -1.58 -2.83
CA ASP A 41 -8.49 -0.93 -3.99
C ASP A 41 -8.09 0.53 -3.70
N GLU A 42 -8.92 1.27 -2.96
CA GLU A 42 -8.59 2.63 -2.52
C GLU A 42 -7.39 2.64 -1.57
N CYS A 43 -7.33 1.70 -0.61
CA CYS A 43 -6.21 1.59 0.30
C CYS A 43 -4.90 1.26 -0.44
N VAL A 44 -4.94 0.31 -1.37
CA VAL A 44 -3.77 -0.06 -2.18
C VAL A 44 -3.30 1.11 -3.04
N ASN A 45 -4.22 1.80 -3.71
CA ASN A 45 -3.89 2.96 -4.53
C ASN A 45 -3.26 4.09 -3.71
N PHE A 46 -3.80 4.37 -2.53
CA PHE A 46 -3.23 5.35 -1.61
C PHE A 46 -1.80 4.98 -1.23
N ILE A 47 -1.58 3.75 -0.73
CA ILE A 47 -0.25 3.28 -0.31
C ILE A 47 0.75 3.31 -1.48
N ALA A 48 0.33 2.87 -2.67
CA ALA A 48 1.17 2.86 -3.87
C ALA A 48 1.55 4.27 -4.32
N THR A 49 0.63 5.24 -4.21
CA THR A 49 0.88 6.65 -4.52
C THR A 49 1.85 7.28 -3.53
N GLU A 50 1.68 7.02 -2.23
CA GLU A 50 2.60 7.49 -1.19
C GLU A 50 4.03 6.97 -1.40
N LEU A 51 4.17 5.68 -1.74
CA LEU A 51 5.47 5.08 -2.04
C LEU A 51 6.07 5.69 -3.31
N GLN A 52 5.27 5.92 -4.35
CA GLN A 52 5.75 6.53 -5.58
C GLN A 52 6.19 7.97 -5.36
N SER A 53 5.40 8.76 -4.63
CA SER A 53 5.75 10.14 -4.28
C SER A 53 7.08 10.21 -3.51
N ALA A 54 7.32 9.26 -2.59
CA ALA A 54 8.58 9.18 -1.87
C ALA A 54 9.77 8.82 -2.79
N ILE A 55 9.56 7.95 -3.78
CA ILE A 55 10.57 7.60 -4.79
C ILE A 55 10.89 8.82 -5.66
N ASP A 56 9.87 9.54 -6.09
CA ASP A 56 9.98 10.64 -7.06
C ASP A 56 10.46 11.96 -6.41
N SER A 57 10.41 12.08 -5.08
CA SER A 57 10.84 13.28 -4.35
C SER A 57 12.32 13.61 -4.56
N GLY A 58 13.15 12.60 -4.84
CA GLY A 58 14.60 12.74 -4.95
C GLY A 58 15.33 12.82 -3.60
N ASP A 59 14.61 12.83 -2.48
CA ASP A 59 15.19 12.93 -1.13
C ASP A 59 15.72 11.60 -0.58
N LEU A 60 15.28 10.48 -1.18
CA LEU A 60 15.72 9.15 -0.77
C LEU A 60 17.03 8.77 -1.44
N LEU A 61 17.91 8.13 -0.66
CA LEU A 61 19.08 7.46 -1.23
C LEU A 61 18.63 6.33 -2.17
N GLN A 62 19.35 6.18 -3.29
CA GLN A 62 19.09 5.05 -4.20
C GLN A 62 19.32 3.70 -3.50
N ARG A 63 20.38 3.67 -2.68
CA ARG A 63 20.73 2.56 -1.79
C ARG A 63 21.30 3.08 -0.49
N ALA A 64 20.79 2.60 0.64
CA ALA A 64 21.34 2.92 1.94
C ALA A 64 22.74 2.30 2.10
N GLY A 65 23.74 3.13 2.36
CA GLY A 65 25.09 2.69 2.74
C GLY A 65 25.17 2.35 4.22
N LYS A 66 26.35 1.87 4.67
CA LYS A 66 26.58 1.43 6.05
C LYS A 66 26.17 2.45 7.13
N ALA A 67 26.35 3.74 6.86
CA ALA A 67 25.97 4.82 7.78
C ALA A 67 24.46 5.04 7.88
N ASN A 68 23.66 4.50 6.96
CA ASN A 68 22.22 4.67 6.87
C ASN A 68 21.45 3.34 6.95
N LEU A 69 22.06 2.31 7.54
CA LEU A 69 21.38 1.02 7.73
C LEU A 69 20.11 1.20 8.54
N GLY A 70 19.04 0.56 8.09
CA GLY A 70 17.70 0.65 8.70
C GLY A 70 16.86 1.86 8.26
N ARG A 71 17.40 2.77 7.44
CA ARG A 71 16.63 3.83 6.81
C ARG A 71 15.99 3.34 5.51
N MET A 72 14.79 3.86 5.22
CA MET A 72 14.13 3.62 3.94
C MET A 72 14.94 4.28 2.82
N ASP A 73 15.13 3.54 1.74
CA ASP A 73 15.74 3.99 0.49
C ASP A 73 14.82 3.67 -0.69
N VAL A 74 15.21 4.09 -1.90
CA VAL A 74 14.41 3.83 -3.11
C VAL A 74 14.19 2.33 -3.32
N ALA A 75 15.22 1.49 -3.14
CA ALA A 75 15.11 0.04 -3.29
C ALA A 75 14.06 -0.54 -2.34
N THR A 76 14.06 -0.10 -1.07
CA THR A 76 13.10 -0.55 -0.06
C THR A 76 11.66 -0.12 -0.42
N CYS A 77 11.47 1.12 -0.89
CA CYS A 77 10.16 1.60 -1.33
C CYS A 77 9.64 0.80 -2.54
N MET A 78 10.50 0.50 -3.52
CA MET A 78 10.13 -0.32 -4.68
C MET A 78 9.79 -1.76 -4.28
N ALA A 79 10.56 -2.38 -3.40
CA ALA A 79 10.29 -3.71 -2.87
C ALA A 79 8.95 -3.77 -2.12
N LEU A 80 8.68 -2.76 -1.29
CA LEU A 80 7.42 -2.67 -0.54
C LEU A 80 6.23 -2.49 -1.50
N LYS A 81 6.38 -1.68 -2.54
CA LYS A 81 5.34 -1.49 -3.56
C LYS A 81 5.06 -2.77 -4.35
N ALA A 82 6.09 -3.51 -4.72
CA ALA A 82 5.93 -4.80 -5.38
C ALA A 82 5.21 -5.82 -4.47
N LYS A 83 5.59 -5.86 -3.18
CA LYS A 83 4.93 -6.71 -2.18
C LYS A 83 3.47 -6.32 -1.97
N LEU A 84 3.15 -5.02 -1.91
CA LEU A 84 1.78 -4.52 -1.83
C LEU A 84 0.92 -5.04 -2.99
N TYR A 85 1.41 -4.93 -4.23
CA TYR A 85 0.69 -5.40 -5.41
C TYR A 85 0.51 -6.93 -5.43
N LEU A 86 1.48 -7.69 -4.92
CA LEU A 86 1.35 -9.13 -4.77
C LEU A 86 0.20 -9.50 -3.81
N TYR A 87 0.10 -8.81 -2.66
CA TYR A 87 -1.01 -8.99 -1.73
C TYR A 87 -2.34 -8.62 -2.38
N TRP A 88 -2.38 -7.50 -3.09
CA TRP A 88 -3.57 -7.02 -3.78
C TRP A 88 -4.07 -7.97 -4.87
N ALA A 89 -3.15 -8.63 -5.59
CA ALA A 89 -3.48 -9.63 -6.62
C ALA A 89 -3.93 -10.96 -6.02
N SER A 90 -3.60 -11.24 -4.76
CA SER A 90 -3.91 -12.54 -4.12
C SER A 90 -5.42 -12.74 -3.93
N PRO A 91 -5.90 -14.01 -3.89
CA PRO A 91 -7.32 -14.33 -3.68
C PRO A 91 -7.92 -13.72 -2.40
N LEU A 92 -7.09 -13.36 -1.41
CA LEU A 92 -7.54 -12.69 -0.20
C LEU A 92 -8.19 -11.33 -0.50
N PHE A 93 -7.63 -10.58 -1.47
CA PHE A 93 -8.04 -9.22 -1.80
C PHE A 93 -8.64 -9.07 -3.20
N ASN A 94 -8.50 -10.07 -4.06
CA ASN A 94 -8.91 -10.00 -5.46
C ASN A 94 -10.01 -11.03 -5.76
N GLY A 95 -11.24 -10.56 -5.88
CA GLY A 95 -12.40 -11.41 -6.13
C GLY A 95 -12.84 -12.24 -4.92
N ASN A 96 -12.62 -11.76 -3.70
CA ASN A 96 -12.96 -12.49 -2.48
C ASN A 96 -14.45 -12.39 -2.15
N THR A 97 -15.22 -13.35 -2.64
CA THR A 97 -16.67 -13.45 -2.41
C THR A 97 -17.03 -13.83 -0.98
N ASP A 98 -16.11 -14.44 -0.21
CA ASP A 98 -16.35 -14.76 1.20
C ASP A 98 -16.50 -13.48 2.04
N GLN A 99 -15.96 -12.36 1.55
CA GLN A 99 -16.06 -11.05 2.16
C GLN A 99 -17.19 -10.17 1.58
N ALA A 100 -18.15 -10.76 0.86
CA ALA A 100 -19.25 -10.02 0.24
C ALA A 100 -20.15 -9.27 1.25
N SER A 101 -20.20 -9.74 2.49
CA SER A 101 -20.95 -9.07 3.58
C SER A 101 -20.23 -7.88 4.19
N VAL A 102 -18.93 -7.70 3.92
CA VAL A 102 -18.11 -6.62 4.47
C VAL A 102 -18.34 -5.34 3.69
N LYS A 103 -19.27 -4.51 4.20
CA LYS A 103 -19.71 -3.25 3.60
C LYS A 103 -19.72 -2.13 4.63
N ASN A 104 -19.64 -0.90 4.15
CA ASN A 104 -19.97 0.26 4.95
C ASN A 104 -21.48 0.42 5.14
N LYS A 105 -21.91 1.31 6.02
CA LYS A 105 -23.34 1.56 6.28
C LYS A 105 -24.10 2.08 5.07
N ASP A 106 -23.42 2.77 4.16
CA ASP A 106 -23.95 3.26 2.88
C ASP A 106 -24.09 2.16 1.82
N GLY A 107 -23.68 0.93 2.13
CA GLY A 107 -23.68 -0.21 1.22
C GLY A 107 -22.42 -0.35 0.35
N LYS A 108 -21.43 0.54 0.49
CA LYS A 108 -20.17 0.46 -0.27
C LYS A 108 -19.47 -0.86 -0.02
N GLN A 109 -19.21 -1.60 -1.09
CA GLN A 109 -18.46 -2.85 -1.05
C GLN A 109 -16.97 -2.58 -0.75
N LEU A 110 -16.41 -3.27 0.24
CA LEU A 110 -15.03 -3.03 0.68
C LEU A 110 -14.01 -3.98 0.06
N PHE A 111 -14.44 -5.19 -0.34
CA PHE A 111 -13.60 -6.14 -1.07
C PHE A 111 -14.13 -6.31 -2.49
N PRO A 112 -13.26 -6.30 -3.52
CA PRO A 112 -13.65 -6.64 -4.88
C PRO A 112 -14.28 -8.03 -4.93
N GLN A 113 -15.43 -8.17 -5.58
CA GLN A 113 -16.15 -9.43 -5.70
C GLN A 113 -15.86 -10.17 -7.02
N THR A 114 -15.20 -9.51 -7.94
CA THR A 114 -14.78 -10.08 -9.22
C THR A 114 -13.27 -10.09 -9.27
N GLU A 115 -12.70 -11.23 -9.68
CA GLU A 115 -11.26 -11.35 -9.89
C GLU A 115 -10.82 -10.49 -11.09
N ASP A 116 -9.73 -9.76 -10.89
CA ASP A 116 -9.06 -8.98 -11.93
C ASP A 116 -7.63 -9.49 -12.12
N ASN A 117 -7.41 -10.23 -13.20
CA ASN A 117 -6.11 -10.79 -13.54
C ASN A 117 -5.06 -9.73 -13.90
N SER A 118 -5.45 -8.49 -14.21
CA SER A 118 -4.50 -7.41 -14.47
C SER A 118 -3.67 -7.05 -13.24
N LYS A 119 -4.18 -7.32 -12.04
CA LYS A 119 -3.46 -7.13 -10.76
C LYS A 119 -2.20 -8.00 -10.68
N TRP A 120 -2.26 -9.24 -11.18
CA TRP A 120 -1.08 -10.11 -11.27
C TRP A 120 -0.02 -9.57 -12.24
N THR A 121 -0.46 -9.00 -13.35
CA THR A 121 0.44 -8.32 -14.29
C THR A 121 1.12 -7.12 -13.62
N GLN A 122 0.37 -6.30 -12.90
CA GLN A 122 0.93 -5.16 -12.17
C GLN A 122 1.93 -5.59 -11.08
N ALA A 123 1.63 -6.67 -10.36
CA ALA A 123 2.55 -7.23 -9.37
C ALA A 123 3.85 -7.72 -10.02
N ARG A 124 3.75 -8.49 -11.11
CA ARG A 124 4.92 -8.95 -11.88
C ARG A 124 5.77 -7.77 -12.34
N ASP A 125 5.16 -6.79 -13.00
CA ASP A 125 5.87 -5.64 -13.55
C ASP A 125 6.56 -4.80 -12.45
N ALA A 126 5.93 -4.69 -11.27
CA ALA A 126 6.54 -4.02 -10.12
C ALA A 126 7.77 -4.79 -9.60
N TYR A 127 7.70 -6.12 -9.53
CA TYR A 127 8.86 -6.95 -9.16
C TYR A 127 9.97 -6.87 -10.19
N GLU A 128 9.68 -6.93 -11.49
CA GLU A 128 10.68 -6.80 -12.54
C GLU A 128 11.41 -5.46 -12.48
N ARG A 129 10.68 -4.36 -12.28
CA ARG A 129 11.27 -3.02 -12.08
C ARG A 129 12.15 -2.97 -10.83
N PHE A 130 11.67 -3.52 -9.71
CA PHE A 130 12.46 -3.60 -8.49
C PHE A 130 13.75 -4.42 -8.70
N MET A 131 13.66 -5.60 -9.30
CA MET A 131 14.81 -6.48 -9.54
C MET A 131 15.85 -5.81 -10.44
N THR A 132 15.41 -5.18 -11.53
CA THR A 132 16.29 -4.43 -12.44
C THR A 132 17.01 -3.31 -11.71
N PHE A 133 16.26 -2.50 -10.95
CA PHE A 133 16.82 -1.41 -10.15
C PHE A 133 17.81 -1.93 -9.10
N ALA A 134 17.42 -2.91 -8.29
CA ALA A 134 18.22 -3.45 -7.21
C ALA A 134 19.54 -4.05 -7.73
N THR A 135 19.49 -4.82 -8.82
CA THR A 135 20.70 -5.35 -9.47
C THR A 135 21.62 -4.22 -9.94
N GLY A 136 21.07 -3.15 -10.56
CA GLY A 136 21.82 -1.95 -10.96
C GLY A 136 22.48 -1.22 -9.80
N GLN A 137 21.89 -1.30 -8.59
CA GLN A 137 22.45 -0.74 -7.36
C GLN A 137 23.41 -1.71 -6.64
N GLY A 138 23.73 -2.86 -7.24
CA GLY A 138 24.68 -3.83 -6.70
C GLY A 138 24.13 -4.68 -5.54
N TYR A 139 22.80 -4.79 -5.41
CA TYR A 139 22.22 -5.84 -4.58
C TYR A 139 22.46 -7.20 -5.22
N LYS A 140 22.73 -8.20 -4.40
CA LYS A 140 22.90 -9.61 -4.82
C LYS A 140 21.82 -10.43 -4.15
N LEU A 141 21.20 -11.31 -4.91
CA LEU A 141 20.30 -12.34 -4.41
C LEU A 141 21.11 -13.56 -3.99
#